data_391f4ef23bc179e56edb9eaa2ac8a18c
#
_entry.id   391f4ef23bc179e56edb9eaa2ac8a18c
#
_cell.length_a   1.000
_cell.length_b   1.000
_cell.length_c   1.000
_cell.angle_alpha   90.00
_cell.angle_beta   90.00
_cell.angle_gamma   90.00
#
_symmetry.space_group_name_H-M   'P 1'
#
loop_
_entity.id
_entity.type
_entity.pdbx_description
1 polymer ?
#
loop_
_entity_poly.entity_id
_entity_poly.type
_entity_poly.pdbx_seq_one_letter_code
_entity_poly.pdbx_strand_id
1 'polypeptide(L)'
;MNSELTADFIKLFSQLPSAIKKTAKKNYRLWKKNPQHPSIEFKKLKTQTPVYSVRAGIGWRAVGVMKDSQTIVWFWIGSHADYDKLLKSI
;
A
#
# COMPACT_ATOMS: atom_id res chain seq x y z
N MET A 1 9.41 5.22 9.58
CA MET A 1 7.96 5.37 9.76
C MET A 1 7.37 4.07 10.28
N ASN A 2 6.47 4.15 11.23
CA ASN A 2 5.77 2.97 11.77
C ASN A 2 4.63 2.56 10.87
N SER A 3 4.24 1.29 10.91
CA SER A 3 3.12 0.79 10.11
C SER A 3 2.29 -0.21 10.89
N GLU A 4 0.98 -0.21 10.58
CA GLU A 4 0.01 -1.17 11.10
C GLU A 4 -0.75 -1.75 9.92
N LEU A 5 -1.30 -2.95 10.10
CA LEU A 5 -2.10 -3.63 9.09
C LEU A 5 -3.50 -3.87 9.63
N THR A 6 -4.52 -3.56 8.84
CA THR A 6 -5.89 -3.90 9.20
C THR A 6 -6.17 -5.39 8.90
N ALA A 7 -7.23 -5.93 9.52
CA ALA A 7 -7.68 -7.28 9.21
C ALA A 7 -8.05 -7.41 7.73
N ASP A 8 -8.65 -6.39 7.13
CA ASP A 8 -9.00 -6.39 5.72
C ASP A 8 -7.75 -6.46 4.84
N PHE A 9 -6.71 -5.72 5.18
CA PHE A 9 -5.44 -5.79 4.44
C PHE A 9 -4.86 -7.20 4.48
N ILE A 10 -4.83 -7.81 5.66
CA ILE A 10 -4.27 -9.16 5.83
C ILE A 10 -5.05 -10.17 4.98
N LYS A 11 -6.39 -10.05 4.95
CA LYS A 11 -7.24 -10.92 4.14
C LYS A 11 -6.95 -10.75 2.66
N LEU A 12 -6.89 -9.50 2.18
CA LEU A 12 -6.59 -9.21 0.78
C LEU A 12 -5.19 -9.70 0.39
N PHE A 13 -4.20 -9.49 1.26
CA PHE A 13 -2.85 -9.96 1.03
C PHE A 13 -2.80 -11.49 0.89
N SER A 14 -3.54 -12.21 1.73
CA SER A 14 -3.57 -13.68 1.70
C SER A 14 -4.09 -14.23 0.38
N GLN A 15 -4.87 -13.45 -0.37
CA GLN A 15 -5.47 -13.85 -1.65
C GLN A 15 -4.58 -13.54 -2.85
N LEU A 16 -3.43 -12.88 -2.66
CA LEU A 16 -2.53 -12.56 -3.76
C LEU A 16 -1.79 -13.80 -4.27
N PRO A 17 -1.42 -13.83 -5.57
CA PRO A 17 -0.54 -14.88 -6.09
C PRO A 17 0.78 -14.91 -5.31
N SER A 18 1.39 -16.10 -5.18
CA SER A 18 2.61 -16.29 -4.40
C SER A 18 3.74 -15.35 -4.82
N ALA A 19 3.95 -15.18 -6.13
CA ALA A 19 5.00 -14.30 -6.65
C ALA A 19 4.76 -12.85 -6.23
N ILE A 20 3.49 -12.42 -6.21
CA ILE A 20 3.14 -11.05 -5.82
C ILE A 20 3.33 -10.86 -4.32
N LYS A 21 3.00 -11.87 -3.50
CA LYS A 21 3.26 -11.83 -2.06
C LYS A 21 4.75 -11.59 -1.77
N LYS A 22 5.63 -12.30 -2.48
CA LYS A 22 7.09 -12.14 -2.32
C LYS A 22 7.54 -10.73 -2.68
N THR A 23 7.07 -10.22 -3.81
CA THR A 23 7.43 -8.88 -4.28
C THR A 23 6.90 -7.81 -3.31
N ALA A 24 5.66 -7.98 -2.85
CA ALA A 24 5.05 -7.05 -1.90
C ALA A 24 5.84 -7.00 -0.59
N LYS A 25 6.27 -8.15 -0.07
CA LYS A 25 7.10 -8.20 1.15
C LYS A 25 8.45 -7.53 0.95
N LYS A 26 9.07 -7.74 -0.22
CA LYS A 26 10.34 -7.09 -0.57
C LYS A 26 10.17 -5.57 -0.62
N ASN A 27 9.12 -5.10 -1.27
CA ASN A 27 8.85 -3.66 -1.39
C ASN A 27 8.49 -3.05 -0.04
N TYR A 28 7.80 -3.79 0.82
CA TYR A 28 7.51 -3.33 2.18
C TYR A 28 8.79 -3.12 2.97
N ARG A 29 9.75 -4.06 2.90
CA ARG A 29 11.04 -3.91 3.58
C ARG A 29 11.81 -2.69 3.04
N LEU A 30 11.77 -2.48 1.72
CA LEU A 30 12.41 -1.33 1.08
C LEU A 30 11.76 -0.03 1.56
N TRP A 31 10.42 0.01 1.62
CA TRP A 31 9.69 1.16 2.11
C TRP A 31 10.06 1.49 3.57
N LYS A 32 10.21 0.49 4.41
CA LYS A 32 10.60 0.72 5.81
C LYS A 32 12.00 1.33 5.93
N LYS A 33 12.90 0.96 5.03
CA LYS A 33 14.25 1.53 5.01
C LYS A 33 14.31 2.91 4.36
N ASN A 34 13.59 3.07 3.28
CA ASN A 34 13.60 4.31 2.49
C ASN A 34 12.24 4.53 1.82
N PRO A 35 11.30 5.18 2.53
CA PRO A 35 9.97 5.44 1.98
C PRO A 35 9.98 6.25 0.69
N GLN A 36 11.03 7.02 0.45
CA GLN A 36 11.14 7.89 -0.72
C GLN A 36 11.84 7.21 -1.91
N HIS A 37 12.14 5.91 -1.81
CA HIS A 37 12.78 5.21 -2.92
C HIS A 37 11.90 5.27 -4.17
N PRO A 38 12.45 5.71 -5.34
CA PRO A 38 11.62 5.96 -6.53
C PRO A 38 10.86 4.74 -7.04
N SER A 39 11.42 3.53 -6.88
CA SER A 39 10.81 2.31 -7.42
C SER A 39 9.50 1.93 -6.75
N ILE A 40 9.24 2.39 -5.53
CA ILE A 40 8.00 2.06 -4.80
C ILE A 40 6.90 3.11 -4.95
N GLU A 41 7.22 4.25 -5.54
CA GLU A 41 6.24 5.32 -5.82
C GLU A 41 5.29 5.59 -4.65
N PHE A 42 5.85 5.81 -3.46
CA PHE A 42 5.07 6.17 -2.29
C PHE A 42 4.58 7.60 -2.43
N LYS A 43 3.26 7.80 -2.54
CA LYS A 43 2.70 9.13 -2.81
C LYS A 43 1.37 9.36 -2.09
N LYS A 44 1.15 10.61 -1.71
CA LYS A 44 -0.11 11.04 -1.13
C LYS A 44 -1.16 11.19 -2.24
N LEU A 45 -2.35 10.66 -2.00
CA LEU A 45 -3.47 10.81 -2.90
C LEU A 45 -4.23 12.11 -2.61
N LYS A 46 -4.95 12.61 -3.62
CA LYS A 46 -5.77 13.82 -3.48
C LYS A 46 -7.10 13.47 -2.83
N THR A 47 -7.08 13.34 -1.50
CA THR A 47 -8.27 13.02 -0.71
C THR A 47 -8.31 13.93 0.51
N GLN A 48 -9.48 14.02 1.17
CA GLN A 48 -9.62 14.84 2.37
C GLN A 48 -8.85 14.26 3.55
N THR A 49 -8.77 12.93 3.63
CA THR A 49 -7.94 12.26 4.62
C THR A 49 -6.54 12.00 4.06
N PRO A 50 -5.50 11.88 4.91
CA PRO A 50 -4.13 11.66 4.42
C PRO A 50 -3.90 10.22 3.96
N VAL A 51 -4.46 9.87 2.79
CA VAL A 51 -4.35 8.55 2.17
C VAL A 51 -3.13 8.51 1.25
N TYR A 52 -2.36 7.43 1.35
CA TYR A 52 -1.16 7.21 0.56
C TYR A 52 -1.25 5.90 -0.21
N SER A 53 -0.62 5.85 -1.37
CA SER A 53 -0.47 4.61 -2.13
C SER A 53 1.01 4.30 -2.33
N VAL A 54 1.32 3.02 -2.50
CA VAL A 54 2.67 2.53 -2.74
C VAL A 54 2.60 1.40 -3.77
N ARG A 55 3.66 1.27 -4.58
CA ARG A 55 3.77 0.15 -5.49
C ARG A 55 4.13 -1.11 -4.70
N ALA A 56 3.26 -2.11 -4.73
CA ALA A 56 3.52 -3.41 -4.11
C ALA A 56 4.20 -4.38 -5.07
N GLY A 57 4.09 -4.12 -6.37
CA GLY A 57 4.71 -4.89 -7.46
C GLY A 57 4.28 -4.27 -8.77
N ILE A 58 4.81 -4.75 -9.90
CA ILE A 58 4.38 -4.30 -11.22
C ILE A 58 2.89 -4.64 -11.39
N GLY A 59 2.05 -3.62 -11.58
CA GLY A 59 0.62 -3.81 -11.70
C GLY A 59 -0.10 -4.04 -10.38
N TRP A 60 0.54 -3.83 -9.22
CA TRP A 60 -0.04 -4.03 -7.89
C TRP A 60 0.22 -2.84 -6.99
N ARG A 61 -0.79 -2.48 -6.19
CA ARG A 61 -0.74 -1.30 -5.32
C ARG A 61 -1.25 -1.64 -3.91
N ALA A 62 -0.71 -0.94 -2.91
CA ALA A 62 -1.23 -0.95 -1.56
C ALA A 62 -1.63 0.47 -1.17
N VAL A 63 -2.61 0.60 -0.29
CA VAL A 63 -3.15 1.89 0.14
C VAL A 63 -3.24 1.92 1.66
N GLY A 64 -2.83 3.04 2.23
CA GLY A 64 -2.87 3.24 3.67
C GLY A 64 -3.26 4.66 4.03
N VAL A 65 -3.62 4.87 5.29
CA VAL A 65 -3.98 6.18 5.82
C VAL A 65 -3.06 6.53 6.99
N MET A 66 -2.61 7.78 7.06
CA MET A 66 -1.79 8.22 8.18
C MET A 66 -2.67 8.34 9.43
N LYS A 67 -2.31 7.59 10.46
CA LYS A 67 -2.94 7.64 11.78
C LYS A 67 -2.45 8.85 12.57
N ASP A 68 -1.15 9.13 12.46
CA ASP A 68 -0.49 10.29 13.03
C ASP A 68 0.71 10.64 12.13
N SER A 69 1.56 11.56 12.55
CA SER A 69 2.69 12.02 11.73
C SER A 69 3.76 10.95 11.46
N GLN A 70 3.73 9.83 12.18
CA GLN A 70 4.77 8.79 12.09
C GLN A 70 4.25 7.38 11.84
N THR A 71 2.93 7.20 11.74
CA THR A 71 2.33 5.87 11.62
C THR A 71 1.33 5.83 10.48
N ILE A 72 1.53 4.89 9.53
CA ILE A 72 0.57 4.61 8.48
C ILE A 72 -0.16 3.31 8.80
N VAL A 73 -1.46 3.27 8.49
CA VAL A 73 -2.30 2.07 8.63
C VAL A 73 -2.65 1.59 7.23
N TRP A 74 -2.08 0.47 6.82
CA TRP A 74 -2.38 -0.13 5.52
C TRP A 74 -3.71 -0.86 5.61
N PHE A 75 -4.66 -0.53 4.72
CA PHE A 75 -6.00 -1.10 4.76
C PHE A 75 -6.42 -1.78 3.45
N TRP A 76 -5.61 -1.67 2.39
CA TRP A 76 -5.97 -2.24 1.10
C TRP A 76 -4.74 -2.61 0.29
N ILE A 77 -4.81 -3.74 -0.44
CA ILE A 77 -3.81 -4.14 -1.42
C ILE A 77 -4.52 -4.91 -2.52
N GLY A 78 -4.13 -4.70 -3.78
CA GLY A 78 -4.74 -5.37 -4.91
C GLY A 78 -4.09 -4.98 -6.23
N SER A 79 -4.73 -5.41 -7.33
CA SER A 79 -4.27 -5.10 -8.69
C SER A 79 -4.46 -3.62 -9.01
N HIS A 80 -3.74 -3.13 -10.03
CA HIS A 80 -3.86 -1.74 -10.47
C HIS A 80 -5.28 -1.44 -10.96
N ALA A 81 -5.93 -2.40 -11.63
CA ALA A 81 -7.31 -2.23 -12.08
C ALA A 81 -8.27 -2.04 -10.90
N ASP A 82 -8.13 -2.85 -9.85
CA ASP A 82 -8.93 -2.71 -8.64
C ASP A 82 -8.57 -1.43 -7.88
N TYR A 83 -7.30 -1.03 -7.91
CA TYR A 83 -6.85 0.23 -7.33
C TYR A 83 -7.57 1.43 -7.99
N ASP A 84 -7.68 1.43 -9.33
CA ASP A 84 -8.39 2.50 -10.04
C ASP A 84 -9.86 2.57 -9.62
N LYS A 85 -10.51 1.41 -9.41
CA LYS A 85 -11.88 1.35 -8.90
C LYS A 85 -11.98 1.91 -7.48
N LEU A 86 -11.02 1.57 -6.63
CA LEU A 86 -10.97 2.08 -5.25
C LEU A 86 -10.86 3.61 -5.25
N LEU A 87 -10.03 4.19 -6.11
CA LEU A 87 -9.85 5.63 -6.18
C LEU A 87 -11.13 6.36 -6.54
N LYS A 88 -12.02 5.74 -7.31
CA LYS A 88 -13.30 6.35 -7.67
C LYS A 88 -14.28 6.39 -6.51
N SER A 89 -14.06 5.57 -5.47
CA SER A 89 -14.94 5.47 -4.32
C SER A 89 -14.47 6.25 -3.09
N ILE A 90 -13.28 6.82 -3.14
CA ILE A 90 -12.72 7.58 -2.00
C ILE A 90 -12.42 9.07 -2.34
#